data_dc4f0957db0df659d8e3fbffd128c704
#
_entry.id   dc4f0957db0df659d8e3fbffd128c704
#
_cell.length_a   1.000
_cell.length_b   1.000
_cell.length_c   1.000
_cell.angle_alpha   90.00
_cell.angle_beta   90.00
_cell.angle_gamma   90.00
#
_symmetry.space_group_name_H-M   'P 1'
#
loop_
_entity.id
_entity.type
_entity.pdbx_description
1 polymer ?
#
loop_
_entity_poly.entity_id
_entity_poly.type
_entity_poly.pdbx_seq_one_letter_code
_entity_poly.pdbx_strand_id
1 'polypeptide(L)'
;VLGAKPITWERTILQITSNRARVEVLPHWLALREKNPVSSANALRQLVAAARFHALTTPPLNPTLLLASKRDRLVSVECSKALASQWQCPLRLHPGAGHDLPLDDGPWVATQVRDWMRASNDLNKIN
;
A
#
# COMPACT_ATOMS: atom_id res chain seq x y z
N VAL A 1 -16.35 -17.38 0.19
CA VAL A 1 -15.55 -16.58 1.11
C VAL A 1 -16.35 -16.23 2.37
N LEU A 2 -17.67 -16.15 2.29
CA LEU A 2 -18.59 -16.04 3.43
C LEU A 2 -18.64 -17.40 4.15
N GLY A 3 -17.93 -17.57 5.27
CA GLY A 3 -17.90 -18.79 6.07
C GLY A 3 -16.50 -19.37 6.34
N ALA A 4 -15.45 -18.81 5.75
CA ALA A 4 -14.09 -19.19 6.09
C ALA A 4 -13.74 -18.79 7.53
N LYS A 5 -13.00 -19.64 8.27
CA LYS A 5 -12.51 -19.31 9.60
C LYS A 5 -11.66 -18.02 9.54
N PRO A 6 -11.72 -17.14 10.55
CA PRO A 6 -10.99 -15.87 10.56
C PRO A 6 -9.51 -16.02 10.19
N ILE A 7 -8.84 -17.04 10.70
CA ILE A 7 -7.42 -17.30 10.40
C ILE A 7 -7.16 -17.61 8.91
N THR A 8 -8.07 -18.31 8.26
CA THR A 8 -7.95 -18.62 6.81
C THR A 8 -8.04 -17.36 5.99
N TRP A 9 -8.93 -16.44 6.37
CA TRP A 9 -9.11 -15.15 5.71
C TRP A 9 -7.86 -14.27 5.84
N GLU A 10 -7.35 -14.09 7.08
CA GLU A 10 -6.17 -13.27 7.33
C GLU A 10 -4.92 -13.86 6.63
N ARG A 11 -4.78 -15.17 6.63
CA ARG A 11 -3.70 -15.85 5.90
C ARG A 11 -3.79 -15.60 4.40
N THR A 12 -4.98 -15.64 3.82
CA THR A 12 -5.18 -15.36 2.40
C THR A 12 -4.82 -13.91 2.08
N ILE A 13 -5.23 -12.95 2.90
CA ILE A 13 -4.85 -11.54 2.74
C ILE A 13 -3.32 -11.42 2.76
N LEU A 14 -2.67 -11.98 3.78
CA LEU A 14 -1.21 -11.95 3.91
C LEU A 14 -0.51 -12.54 2.67
N GLN A 15 -1.00 -13.67 2.15
CA GLN A 15 -0.44 -14.29 0.95
C GLN A 15 -0.57 -13.45 -0.31
N ILE A 16 -1.63 -12.64 -0.42
CA ILE A 16 -1.86 -11.78 -1.58
C ILE A 16 -1.04 -10.48 -1.46
N THR A 17 -0.94 -9.92 -0.27
CA THR A 17 -0.35 -8.60 -0.05
C THR A 17 1.14 -8.62 0.26
N SER A 18 1.68 -9.73 0.80
CA SER A 18 3.09 -9.85 1.17
C SER A 18 3.80 -10.95 0.36
N ASN A 19 4.98 -10.64 -0.14
CA ASN A 19 5.87 -11.62 -0.77
C ASN A 19 6.81 -12.31 0.23
N ARG A 20 6.94 -11.77 1.46
CA ARG A 20 7.74 -12.36 2.53
C ARG A 20 6.91 -13.23 3.48
N ALA A 21 5.57 -13.25 3.29
CA ALA A 21 4.61 -14.09 4.02
C ALA A 21 4.91 -14.18 5.54
N ARG A 22 5.05 -13.03 6.18
CA ARG A 22 5.40 -12.91 7.61
C ARG A 22 4.27 -13.43 8.50
N VAL A 23 4.17 -14.74 8.64
CA VAL A 23 3.12 -15.43 9.39
C VAL A 23 3.08 -15.04 10.87
N GLU A 24 4.16 -14.53 11.41
CA GLU A 24 4.27 -14.00 12.77
C GLU A 24 3.33 -12.82 13.08
N VAL A 25 2.83 -12.13 12.06
CA VAL A 25 1.85 -11.04 12.25
C VAL A 25 0.42 -11.53 12.43
N LEU A 26 0.11 -12.77 12.05
CA LEU A 26 -1.25 -13.31 12.07
C LEU A 26 -1.93 -13.26 13.45
N PRO A 27 -1.27 -13.61 14.57
CA PRO A 27 -1.90 -13.50 15.88
C PRO A 27 -2.34 -12.07 16.21
N HIS A 28 -1.53 -11.09 15.85
CA HIS A 28 -1.85 -9.68 16.04
C HIS A 28 -3.03 -9.24 15.15
N TRP A 29 -3.04 -9.63 13.88
CA TRP A 29 -4.13 -9.32 12.96
C TRP A 29 -5.46 -9.94 13.41
N LEU A 30 -5.42 -11.18 13.91
CA LEU A 30 -6.62 -11.84 14.45
C LEU A 30 -7.17 -11.09 15.67
N ALA A 31 -6.31 -10.66 16.59
CA ALA A 31 -6.72 -9.89 17.76
C ALA A 31 -7.32 -8.52 17.37
N LEU A 32 -6.74 -7.83 16.39
CA LEU A 32 -7.27 -6.58 15.85
C LEU A 32 -8.64 -6.78 15.19
N ARG A 33 -8.81 -7.85 14.42
CA ARG A 33 -10.08 -8.19 13.77
C ARG A 33 -11.17 -8.52 14.78
N GLU A 34 -10.85 -9.25 15.85
CA GLU A 34 -11.78 -9.57 16.92
C GLU A 34 -12.24 -8.31 17.64
N LYS A 35 -11.32 -7.41 17.93
CA LYS A 35 -11.60 -6.13 18.59
C LYS A 35 -12.37 -5.16 17.69
N ASN A 36 -12.13 -5.19 16.38
CA ASN A 36 -12.69 -4.25 15.40
C ASN A 36 -13.34 -5.03 14.23
N PRO A 37 -14.48 -5.68 14.45
CA PRO A 37 -15.11 -6.49 13.41
C PRO A 37 -15.61 -5.63 12.25
N VAL A 38 -15.32 -6.06 11.02
CA VAL A 38 -15.84 -5.45 9.79
C VAL A 38 -17.05 -6.25 9.33
N SER A 39 -18.21 -5.60 9.21
CA SER A 39 -19.41 -6.24 8.69
C SER A 39 -19.27 -6.57 7.20
N SER A 40 -19.96 -7.63 6.73
CA SER A 40 -19.96 -8.00 5.32
C SER A 40 -20.48 -6.88 4.41
N ALA A 41 -21.46 -6.11 4.89
CA ALA A 41 -21.98 -4.94 4.18
C ALA A 41 -20.90 -3.86 4.00
N ASN A 42 -20.07 -3.61 5.03
CA ASN A 42 -18.98 -2.65 4.94
C ASN A 42 -17.85 -3.14 4.03
N ALA A 43 -17.51 -4.43 4.10
CA ALA A 43 -16.55 -5.02 3.17
C ALA A 43 -17.01 -4.89 1.70
N LEU A 44 -18.30 -5.13 1.42
CA LEU A 44 -18.86 -4.93 0.09
C LEU A 44 -18.80 -3.46 -0.35
N ARG A 45 -19.13 -2.50 0.53
CA ARG A 45 -19.01 -1.07 0.22
C ARG A 45 -17.58 -0.67 -0.13
N GLN A 46 -16.59 -1.19 0.60
CA GLN A 46 -15.16 -0.94 0.31
C GLN A 46 -14.76 -1.48 -1.05
N LEU A 47 -15.19 -2.70 -1.41
CA LEU A 47 -14.92 -3.29 -2.72
C LEU A 47 -15.56 -2.47 -3.86
N VAL A 48 -16.82 -2.05 -3.68
CA VAL A 48 -17.50 -1.19 -4.67
C VAL A 48 -16.82 0.15 -4.79
N ALA A 49 -16.40 0.76 -3.68
CA ALA A 49 -15.66 2.02 -3.70
C ALA A 49 -14.33 1.88 -4.43
N ALA A 50 -13.57 0.82 -4.16
CA ALA A 50 -12.31 0.54 -4.83
C ALA A 50 -12.52 0.32 -6.36
N ALA A 51 -13.54 -0.44 -6.74
CA ALA A 51 -13.84 -0.72 -8.15
C ALA A 51 -14.30 0.54 -8.94
N ARG A 52 -14.85 1.53 -8.24
CA ARG A 52 -15.32 2.79 -8.84
C ARG A 52 -14.34 3.95 -8.68
N PHE A 53 -13.23 3.72 -8.00
CA PHE A 53 -12.26 4.77 -7.75
C PHE A 53 -11.53 5.15 -9.04
N HIS A 54 -11.51 6.45 -9.32
CA HIS A 54 -10.68 7.05 -10.34
C HIS A 54 -9.81 8.13 -9.68
N ALA A 55 -8.51 8.04 -9.88
CA ALA A 55 -7.61 9.06 -9.38
C ALA A 55 -7.90 10.41 -10.06
N LEU A 56 -7.85 11.49 -9.27
CA LEU A 56 -8.00 12.83 -9.82
C LEU A 56 -6.88 13.12 -10.83
N THR A 57 -7.22 13.82 -11.91
CA THR A 57 -6.23 14.25 -12.91
C THR A 57 -5.31 15.34 -12.35
N THR A 58 -5.84 16.18 -11.46
CA THR A 58 -5.07 17.22 -10.78
C THR A 58 -4.17 16.60 -9.70
N PRO A 59 -2.87 16.92 -9.69
CA PRO A 59 -1.98 16.45 -8.64
C PRO A 59 -2.37 17.02 -7.28
N PRO A 60 -2.03 16.33 -6.17
CA PRO A 60 -2.16 16.85 -4.82
C PRO A 60 -1.43 18.19 -4.65
N LEU A 61 -2.00 19.09 -3.84
CA LEU A 61 -1.36 20.39 -3.54
C LEU A 61 -0.04 20.24 -2.76
N ASN A 62 0.06 19.19 -1.96
CA ASN A 62 1.26 18.91 -1.17
C ASN A 62 2.27 18.09 -1.98
N PRO A 63 3.59 18.26 -1.70
CA PRO A 63 4.62 17.40 -2.25
C PRO A 63 4.27 15.92 -2.03
N THR A 64 4.36 15.12 -3.07
CA THR A 64 3.92 13.72 -3.05
C THR A 64 5.04 12.80 -3.53
N LEU A 65 5.25 11.71 -2.80
CA LEU A 65 6.12 10.60 -3.20
C LEU A 65 5.27 9.34 -3.36
N LEU A 66 5.39 8.66 -4.49
CA LEU A 66 4.78 7.35 -4.72
C LEU A 66 5.80 6.24 -4.46
N LEU A 67 5.39 5.25 -3.68
CA LEU A 67 6.15 4.01 -3.46
C LEU A 67 5.33 2.84 -4.00
N ALA A 68 5.94 1.99 -4.82
CA ALA A 68 5.29 0.81 -5.37
C ALA A 68 6.28 -0.35 -5.51
N SER A 69 5.77 -1.55 -5.75
CA SER A 69 6.61 -2.72 -5.97
C SER A 69 6.44 -3.28 -7.37
N LYS A 70 7.57 -3.73 -7.97
CA LYS A 70 7.56 -4.45 -9.26
C LYS A 70 6.90 -5.84 -9.16
N ARG A 71 6.79 -6.40 -7.95
CA ARG A 71 6.22 -7.72 -7.67
C ARG A 71 4.94 -7.66 -6.85
N ASP A 72 4.25 -6.53 -6.88
CA ASP A 72 2.90 -6.42 -6.34
C ASP A 72 1.97 -7.37 -7.11
N ARG A 73 1.31 -8.28 -6.37
CA ARG A 73 0.37 -9.27 -6.95
C ARG A 73 -1.08 -8.83 -6.84
N LEU A 74 -1.34 -7.73 -6.14
CA LEU A 74 -2.68 -7.20 -5.94
C LEU A 74 -3.00 -6.07 -6.91
N VAL A 75 -2.04 -5.17 -7.12
CA VAL A 75 -2.18 -4.00 -8.00
C VAL A 75 -1.02 -3.95 -8.99
N SER A 76 -1.33 -3.78 -10.27
CA SER A 76 -0.31 -3.64 -11.30
C SER A 76 0.56 -2.40 -11.04
N VAL A 77 1.87 -2.55 -11.14
CA VAL A 77 2.84 -1.45 -11.02
C VAL A 77 2.61 -0.36 -12.08
N GLU A 78 1.98 -0.69 -13.19
CA GLU A 78 1.65 0.26 -14.26
C GLU A 78 0.63 1.32 -13.78
N CYS A 79 -0.24 0.99 -12.82
CA CYS A 79 -1.14 1.96 -12.19
C CYS A 79 -0.33 3.05 -11.45
N SER A 80 0.67 2.66 -10.69
CA SER A 80 1.55 3.60 -9.98
C SER A 80 2.41 4.42 -10.93
N LYS A 81 2.89 3.84 -12.03
CA LYS A 81 3.63 4.57 -13.08
C LYS A 81 2.76 5.59 -13.78
N ALA A 82 1.52 5.21 -14.17
CA ALA A 82 0.57 6.11 -14.79
C ALA A 82 0.24 7.29 -13.87
N LEU A 83 0.01 7.02 -12.58
CA LEU A 83 -0.28 8.04 -11.59
C LEU A 83 0.91 8.99 -11.37
N ALA A 84 2.13 8.45 -11.26
CA ALA A 84 3.34 9.26 -11.14
C ALA A 84 3.55 10.17 -12.34
N SER A 85 3.31 9.66 -13.55
CA SER A 85 3.38 10.44 -14.78
C SER A 85 2.32 11.54 -14.83
N GLN A 86 1.07 11.21 -14.45
CA GLN A 86 -0.05 12.16 -14.44
C GLN A 86 0.17 13.28 -13.43
N TRP A 87 0.65 12.97 -12.23
CA TRP A 87 0.89 13.95 -11.16
C TRP A 87 2.27 14.59 -11.20
N GLN A 88 3.13 14.17 -12.13
CA GLN A 88 4.52 14.66 -12.24
C GLN A 88 5.27 14.56 -10.91
N CYS A 89 5.08 13.47 -10.18
CA CYS A 89 5.68 13.25 -8.88
C CYS A 89 6.68 12.08 -8.87
N PRO A 90 7.65 12.07 -7.95
CA PRO A 90 8.62 10.99 -7.83
C PRO A 90 7.97 9.64 -7.56
N LEU A 91 8.44 8.61 -8.25
CA LEU A 91 8.09 7.20 -8.01
C LEU A 91 9.35 6.41 -7.65
N ARG A 92 9.29 5.65 -6.56
CA ARG A 92 10.33 4.68 -6.16
C ARG A 92 9.77 3.28 -6.25
N LEU A 93 10.49 2.38 -6.93
CA LEU A 93 10.05 1.02 -7.18
C LEU A 93 10.90 0.02 -6.39
N HIS A 94 10.26 -0.69 -5.47
CA HIS A 94 10.89 -1.82 -4.78
C HIS A 94 10.99 -3.03 -5.72
N PRO A 95 12.16 -3.73 -5.80
CA PRO A 95 12.36 -4.81 -6.76
C PRO A 95 11.56 -6.09 -6.46
N GLY A 96 11.24 -6.37 -5.20
CA GLY A 96 10.75 -7.70 -4.81
C GLY A 96 9.69 -7.79 -3.71
N ALA A 97 9.30 -6.69 -3.06
CA ALA A 97 8.22 -6.70 -2.06
C ALA A 97 6.86 -6.99 -2.72
N GLY A 98 5.86 -7.31 -1.89
CA GLY A 98 4.46 -7.38 -2.30
C GLY A 98 3.78 -6.02 -2.25
N HIS A 99 2.44 -6.04 -2.14
CA HIS A 99 1.61 -4.85 -2.02
C HIS A 99 1.87 -4.09 -0.71
N ASP A 100 2.03 -4.82 0.39
CA ASP A 100 2.32 -4.24 1.71
C ASP A 100 3.82 -4.01 1.87
N LEU A 101 4.32 -2.94 1.23
CA LEU A 101 5.72 -2.56 1.28
C LEU A 101 6.27 -2.40 2.70
N PRO A 102 5.57 -1.72 3.65
CA PRO A 102 6.06 -1.57 5.02
C PRO A 102 6.19 -2.89 5.77
N LEU A 103 5.30 -3.84 5.51
CA LEU A 103 5.36 -5.17 6.09
C LEU A 103 6.53 -5.97 5.52
N ASP A 104 6.76 -5.90 4.21
CA ASP A 104 7.81 -6.65 3.54
C ASP A 104 9.20 -6.04 3.76
N ASP A 105 9.32 -4.71 3.67
CA ASP A 105 10.60 -4.00 3.82
C ASP A 105 10.42 -2.58 4.38
N GLY A 106 10.04 -2.51 5.66
CA GLY A 106 9.91 -1.24 6.39
C GLY A 106 11.17 -0.37 6.35
N PRO A 107 12.38 -0.92 6.54
CA PRO A 107 13.63 -0.15 6.43
C PRO A 107 13.82 0.51 5.06
N TRP A 108 13.49 -0.18 3.97
CA TRP A 108 13.54 0.41 2.63
C TRP A 108 12.56 1.58 2.50
N VAL A 109 11.30 1.38 2.94
CA VAL A 109 10.28 2.45 2.92
C VAL A 109 10.76 3.67 3.70
N ALA A 110 11.24 3.47 4.93
CA ALA A 110 11.75 4.56 5.78
C ALA A 110 12.91 5.30 5.12
N THR A 111 13.79 4.59 4.43
CA THR A 111 14.92 5.18 3.71
C THR A 111 14.44 6.04 2.55
N GLN A 112 13.53 5.52 1.69
CA GLN A 112 13.03 6.29 0.56
C GLN A 112 12.31 7.57 0.98
N VAL A 113 11.50 7.50 2.05
CA VAL A 113 10.79 8.67 2.58
C VAL A 113 11.78 9.69 3.15
N ARG A 114 12.75 9.26 3.95
CA ARG A 114 13.76 10.15 4.54
C ARG A 114 14.58 10.87 3.47
N ASP A 115 15.03 10.15 2.45
CA ASP A 115 15.84 10.73 1.38
C ASP A 115 15.04 11.72 0.54
N TRP A 116 13.78 11.41 0.27
CA TRP A 116 12.86 12.32 -0.41
C TRP A 116 12.59 13.59 0.42
N MET A 117 12.35 13.47 1.73
CA MET A 117 12.15 14.62 2.61
C MET A 117 13.37 15.55 2.67
N ARG A 118 14.59 14.98 2.71
CA ARG A 118 15.84 15.76 2.68
C ARG A 118 15.96 16.55 1.38
N ALA A 119 15.77 15.90 0.24
CA ALA A 119 15.83 16.54 -1.07
C ALA A 119 14.79 17.67 -1.20
N SER A 120 13.58 17.48 -0.68
CA SER A 120 12.51 18.50 -0.70
C SER A 120 12.85 19.71 0.19
N ASN A 121 13.47 19.50 1.34
CA ASN A 121 13.88 20.58 2.23
C ASN A 121 15.06 21.41 1.66
N ASP A 122 15.96 20.77 0.93
CA ASP A 122 17.09 21.49 0.30
C ASP A 122 16.62 22.39 -0.83
N LEU A 123 15.62 21.97 -1.60
CA LEU A 123 15.00 22.81 -2.64
C LEU A 123 14.28 24.05 -2.06
N ASN A 124 13.64 23.92 -0.89
CA ASN A 124 12.96 25.03 -0.22
C ASN A 124 13.92 26.06 0.43
N LYS A 125 15.22 25.75 0.58
CA LYS A 125 16.22 26.68 1.10
C LYS A 125 16.87 27.56 0.03
N ILE A 126 16.67 27.23 -1.23
CA ILE A 126 17.30 27.91 -2.38
C ILE A 126 16.35 28.94 -3.00
N ASN A 127 15.06 28.90 -2.65
CA ASN A 127 14.02 29.87 -3.06
C ASN A 127 13.70 30.83 -1.92
#